data_9d98e061533a3223b1ef0861b0e105fe
#
_entry.id   9d98e061533a3223b1ef0861b0e105fe
#
_cell.length_a   1.000
_cell.length_b   1.000
_cell.length_c   1.000
_cell.angle_alpha   90.00
_cell.angle_beta   90.00
_cell.angle_gamma   90.00
#
_symmetry.space_group_name_H-M   'P 1'
#
loop_
_entity.id
_entity.type
_entity.pdbx_description
1 polymer ?
#
loop_
_entity_poly.entity_id
_entity_poly.type
_entity_poly.pdbx_seq_one_letter_code
_entity_poly.pdbx_strand_id
1 'polypeptide(L)'
;GKNVINSADGNLLDGGRNPYLKSTDWGWQIDPLGLRISLNLIYDRYQIPLFISENGMGAIDQLKNNTVEDDYRIDYLKQHVKAIKQAIEEDYVDCFGYAWWGPIDIISAGTGEMKKRYGFVYVDLDDQGHGTGKRYKKKSFEVYKKIIETNGEI
;
A
#
# COMPACT_ATOMS: atom_id res chain seq x y z
N GLY A 1 -28.37 -4.84 -7.67
CA GLY A 1 -27.59 -5.49 -6.70
C GLY A 1 -27.33 -6.96 -6.87
N LYS A 2 -26.66 -7.44 -7.91
CA LYS A 2 -26.22 -8.84 -7.97
C LYS A 2 -24.89 -8.89 -8.68
N ASN A 3 -23.81 -8.67 -7.96
CA ASN A 3 -22.43 -9.06 -8.37
C ASN A 3 -21.43 -8.60 -7.32
N VAL A 4 -21.72 -8.83 -6.03
CA VAL A 4 -20.69 -8.79 -5.01
C VAL A 4 -19.91 -10.08 -5.13
N ILE A 5 -18.74 -10.02 -5.74
CA ILE A 5 -17.78 -11.12 -5.70
C ILE A 5 -17.21 -11.11 -4.28
N ASN A 6 -17.36 -12.21 -3.55
CA ASN A 6 -16.84 -12.33 -2.19
C ASN A 6 -15.36 -11.92 -2.14
N SER A 7 -14.99 -11.25 -1.05
CA SER A 7 -13.58 -10.91 -0.77
C SER A 7 -12.74 -12.19 -0.76
N ALA A 8 -11.51 -12.10 -1.23
CA ALA A 8 -10.57 -13.20 -1.07
C ALA A 8 -10.31 -13.44 0.43
N ASP A 9 -10.22 -14.71 0.83
CA ASP A 9 -9.85 -15.10 2.18
C ASP A 9 -8.58 -14.37 2.64
N GLY A 10 -8.57 -13.91 3.89
CA GLY A 10 -7.40 -13.27 4.50
C GLY A 10 -7.44 -11.74 4.56
N ASN A 11 -8.58 -11.12 4.32
CA ASN A 11 -8.81 -9.70 4.62
C ASN A 11 -9.42 -9.53 6.02
N LEU A 12 -8.97 -8.49 6.72
CA LEU A 12 -9.47 -8.17 8.06
C LEU A 12 -10.95 -7.74 8.04
N LEU A 13 -11.40 -7.17 6.94
CA LEU A 13 -12.76 -6.70 6.71
C LEU A 13 -13.32 -7.33 5.44
N ASP A 14 -14.50 -7.92 5.54
CA ASP A 14 -15.28 -8.38 4.39
C ASP A 14 -15.74 -7.18 3.56
N GLY A 15 -15.27 -7.10 2.32
CA GLY A 15 -15.68 -6.07 1.37
C GLY A 15 -15.99 -6.66 0.01
N GLY A 16 -17.01 -6.13 -0.67
CA GLY A 16 -17.32 -6.51 -2.06
C GLY A 16 -16.20 -6.06 -3.00
N ARG A 17 -15.75 -6.93 -3.90
CA ARG A 17 -14.76 -6.56 -4.94
C ARG A 17 -15.42 -5.74 -6.03
N ASN A 18 -14.78 -4.62 -6.40
CA ASN A 18 -15.13 -3.90 -7.61
C ASN A 18 -14.52 -4.64 -8.82
N PRO A 19 -15.33 -5.18 -9.75
CA PRO A 19 -14.84 -5.96 -10.88
C PRO A 19 -14.01 -5.15 -11.89
N TYR A 20 -14.04 -3.82 -11.80
CA TYR A 20 -13.32 -2.92 -12.70
C TYR A 20 -11.94 -2.51 -12.16
N LEU A 21 -11.61 -2.88 -10.91
CA LEU A 21 -10.32 -2.57 -10.30
C LEU A 21 -9.41 -3.80 -10.27
N LYS A 22 -8.12 -3.56 -10.48
CA LYS A 22 -7.09 -4.57 -10.21
C LYS A 22 -7.01 -4.84 -8.73
N SER A 23 -6.61 -6.04 -8.35
CA SER A 23 -6.39 -6.42 -6.95
C SER A 23 -5.08 -7.19 -6.80
N THR A 24 -4.55 -7.19 -5.57
CA THR A 24 -3.43 -8.04 -5.17
C THR A 24 -3.86 -9.50 -5.07
N ASP A 25 -2.90 -10.42 -4.86
CA ASP A 25 -3.17 -11.85 -4.66
C ASP A 25 -4.08 -12.11 -3.47
N TRP A 26 -4.14 -11.20 -2.49
CA TRP A 26 -5.07 -11.26 -1.34
C TRP A 26 -6.36 -10.46 -1.56
N GLY A 27 -6.68 -10.08 -2.79
CA GLY A 27 -7.91 -9.39 -3.13
C GLY A 27 -7.97 -7.91 -2.73
N TRP A 28 -6.87 -7.31 -2.26
CA TRP A 28 -6.83 -5.89 -1.97
C TRP A 28 -6.87 -5.09 -3.26
N GLN A 29 -7.87 -4.24 -3.38
CA GLN A 29 -8.09 -3.44 -4.58
C GLN A 29 -7.07 -2.31 -4.66
N ILE A 30 -6.60 -2.02 -5.87
CA ILE A 30 -5.71 -0.90 -6.18
C ILE A 30 -6.60 0.22 -6.69
N ASP A 31 -6.91 1.17 -5.80
CA ASP A 31 -7.87 2.24 -6.06
C ASP A 31 -7.37 3.62 -5.59
N PRO A 32 -6.43 4.24 -6.29
CA PRO A 32 -5.95 5.56 -5.95
C PRO A 32 -7.05 6.64 -6.07
N LEU A 33 -8.01 6.47 -6.97
CA LEU A 33 -9.16 7.38 -7.06
C LEU A 33 -10.07 7.25 -5.84
N GLY A 34 -10.30 6.03 -5.37
CA GLY A 34 -11.07 5.78 -4.13
C GLY A 34 -10.42 6.44 -2.91
N LEU A 35 -9.08 6.46 -2.84
CA LEU A 35 -8.38 7.19 -1.80
C LEU A 35 -8.65 8.70 -1.89
N ARG A 36 -8.54 9.32 -3.08
CA ARG A 36 -8.86 10.75 -3.29
C ARG A 36 -10.30 11.06 -2.89
N ILE A 37 -11.26 10.24 -3.31
CA ILE A 37 -12.68 10.39 -2.95
C ILE A 37 -12.88 10.27 -1.44
N SER A 38 -12.24 9.31 -0.79
CA SER A 38 -12.34 9.11 0.67
C SER A 38 -11.79 10.31 1.44
N LEU A 39 -10.68 10.88 1.02
CA LEU A 39 -10.11 12.09 1.61
C LEU A 39 -11.08 13.25 1.49
N ASN A 40 -11.68 13.47 0.33
CA ASN A 40 -12.70 14.50 0.11
C ASN A 40 -13.92 14.32 1.01
N LEU A 41 -14.49 13.10 1.06
CA LEU A 41 -15.68 12.81 1.87
C LEU A 41 -15.44 13.01 3.37
N ILE A 42 -14.27 12.61 3.86
CA ILE A 42 -13.91 12.75 5.28
C ILE A 42 -13.69 14.26 5.59
N TYR A 43 -12.92 14.94 4.75
CA TYR A 43 -12.62 16.35 4.95
C TYR A 43 -13.87 17.22 4.86
N ASP A 44 -14.73 16.99 3.86
CA ASP A 44 -16.00 17.70 3.71
C ASP A 44 -16.88 17.55 4.96
N ARG A 45 -16.92 16.38 5.56
CA ARG A 45 -17.71 16.09 6.74
C ARG A 45 -17.18 16.72 8.03
N TYR A 46 -15.88 16.66 8.25
CA TYR A 46 -15.29 16.99 9.56
C TYR A 46 -14.52 18.31 9.59
N GLN A 47 -14.06 18.81 8.45
CA GLN A 47 -13.32 20.07 8.31
C GLN A 47 -12.13 20.19 9.26
N ILE A 48 -11.40 19.08 9.47
CA ILE A 48 -10.19 18.99 10.29
C ILE A 48 -9.04 18.42 9.46
N PRO A 49 -7.77 18.75 9.77
CA PRO A 49 -6.62 18.18 9.09
C PRO A 49 -6.61 16.65 9.11
N LEU A 50 -6.26 16.03 7.99
CA LEU A 50 -6.24 14.58 7.82
C LEU A 50 -4.80 14.05 7.79
N PHE A 51 -4.61 12.85 8.32
CA PHE A 51 -3.38 12.08 8.21
C PHE A 51 -3.70 10.65 7.77
N ILE A 52 -3.07 10.18 6.70
CA ILE A 52 -3.18 8.79 6.27
C ILE A 52 -2.19 7.96 7.10
N SER A 53 -2.70 7.32 8.15
CA SER A 53 -1.90 6.54 9.09
C SER A 53 -1.39 5.23 8.50
N GLU A 54 -2.12 4.66 7.54
CA GLU A 54 -1.79 3.39 6.90
C GLU A 54 -2.30 3.37 5.46
N ASN A 55 -1.41 3.07 4.52
CA ASN A 55 -1.74 2.71 3.14
C ASN A 55 -0.64 1.82 2.58
N GLY A 56 -0.98 0.87 1.73
CA GLY A 56 0.01 -0.04 1.16
C GLY A 56 -0.63 -1.24 0.50
N MET A 57 0.20 -2.17 0.06
CA MET A 57 -0.23 -3.41 -0.58
C MET A 57 0.59 -4.59 -0.09
N GLY A 58 -0.04 -5.76 -0.03
CA GLY A 58 0.66 -7.04 0.13
C GLY A 58 0.93 -7.70 -1.22
N ALA A 59 2.13 -8.23 -1.42
CA ALA A 59 2.51 -8.93 -2.64
C ALA A 59 3.49 -10.07 -2.36
N ILE A 60 3.59 -11.02 -3.27
CA ILE A 60 4.62 -12.07 -3.24
C ILE A 60 5.88 -11.52 -3.90
N ASP A 61 6.92 -11.34 -3.09
CA ASP A 61 8.21 -10.84 -3.55
C ASP A 61 9.20 -11.98 -3.78
N GLN A 62 10.08 -11.82 -4.76
CA GLN A 62 11.16 -12.75 -5.04
C GLN A 62 12.51 -12.06 -4.86
N LEU A 63 13.27 -12.48 -3.85
CA LEU A 63 14.62 -11.99 -3.63
C LEU A 63 15.57 -12.55 -4.71
N LYS A 64 16.20 -11.67 -5.49
CA LYS A 64 17.21 -12.01 -6.50
C LYS A 64 18.33 -10.98 -6.42
N ASN A 65 19.57 -11.41 -6.46
CA ASN A 65 20.74 -10.51 -6.43
C ASN A 65 20.73 -9.52 -5.26
N ASN A 66 20.28 -9.96 -4.08
CA ASN A 66 20.14 -9.15 -2.85
C ASN A 66 19.15 -7.97 -2.98
N THR A 67 18.18 -8.05 -3.88
CA THR A 67 17.10 -7.06 -4.04
C THR A 67 15.80 -7.73 -4.51
N VAL A 68 14.74 -6.96 -4.58
CA VAL A 68 13.46 -7.35 -5.18
C VAL A 68 13.09 -6.31 -6.24
N GLU A 69 12.82 -6.77 -7.46
CA GLU A 69 12.31 -5.93 -8.54
C GLU A 69 10.79 -5.76 -8.38
N ASP A 70 10.38 -4.82 -7.54
CA ASP A 70 8.99 -4.61 -7.14
C ASP A 70 8.33 -3.40 -7.83
N ASP A 71 8.41 -3.34 -9.16
CA ASP A 71 7.81 -2.27 -9.97
C ASP A 71 6.31 -2.09 -9.73
N TYR A 72 5.59 -3.18 -9.44
CA TYR A 72 4.18 -3.13 -9.05
C TYR A 72 3.93 -2.33 -7.76
N ARG A 73 4.85 -2.37 -6.78
CA ARG A 73 4.77 -1.57 -5.54
C ARG A 73 5.12 -0.12 -5.82
N ILE A 74 6.08 0.12 -6.70
CA ILE A 74 6.44 1.47 -7.15
C ILE A 74 5.25 2.13 -7.86
N ASP A 75 4.59 1.41 -8.75
CA ASP A 75 3.42 1.89 -9.48
C ASP A 75 2.25 2.21 -8.53
N TYR A 76 1.94 1.30 -7.61
CA TYR A 76 0.96 1.53 -6.55
C TYR A 76 1.25 2.81 -5.76
N LEU A 77 2.48 2.93 -5.25
CA LEU A 77 2.92 4.07 -4.45
C LEU A 77 2.77 5.39 -5.21
N LYS A 78 3.27 5.45 -6.44
CA LYS A 78 3.20 6.66 -7.28
C LYS A 78 1.76 7.09 -7.55
N GLN A 79 0.90 6.14 -7.89
CA GLN A 79 -0.52 6.46 -8.16
C GLN A 79 -1.23 6.99 -6.92
N HIS A 80 -0.98 6.41 -5.73
CA HIS A 80 -1.61 6.86 -4.49
C HIS A 80 -1.07 8.22 -4.02
N VAL A 81 0.25 8.44 -4.10
CA VAL A 81 0.85 9.76 -3.80
C VAL A 81 0.31 10.84 -4.75
N LYS A 82 0.18 10.52 -6.05
CA LYS A 82 -0.46 11.44 -7.00
C LYS A 82 -1.90 11.76 -6.62
N ALA A 83 -2.67 10.77 -6.20
CA ALA A 83 -4.07 10.97 -5.78
C ALA A 83 -4.17 11.85 -4.53
N ILE A 84 -3.25 11.68 -3.57
CA ILE A 84 -3.15 12.54 -2.38
C ILE A 84 -2.80 13.97 -2.79
N LYS A 85 -1.80 14.14 -3.67
CA LYS A 85 -1.42 15.46 -4.17
C LYS A 85 -2.61 16.17 -4.84
N GLN A 86 -3.36 15.44 -5.66
CA GLN A 86 -4.57 15.98 -6.29
C GLN A 86 -5.65 16.36 -5.27
N ALA A 87 -5.85 15.56 -4.23
CA ALA A 87 -6.79 15.93 -3.15
C ALA A 87 -6.38 17.23 -2.46
N ILE A 88 -5.08 17.46 -2.26
CA ILE A 88 -4.56 18.67 -1.63
C ILE A 88 -4.65 19.88 -2.57
N GLU A 89 -4.12 19.76 -3.80
CA GLU A 89 -3.92 20.89 -4.71
C GLU A 89 -5.17 21.26 -5.52
N GLU A 90 -5.97 20.26 -5.90
CA GLU A 90 -7.14 20.45 -6.74
C GLU A 90 -8.45 20.52 -5.92
N ASP A 91 -8.54 19.72 -4.84
CA ASP A 91 -9.76 19.58 -4.05
C ASP A 91 -9.68 20.35 -2.71
N TYR A 92 -8.52 20.95 -2.39
CA TYR A 92 -8.29 21.75 -1.17
C TYR A 92 -8.47 20.97 0.13
N VAL A 93 -8.22 19.68 0.13
CA VAL A 93 -8.22 18.84 1.33
C VAL A 93 -6.97 19.14 2.16
N ASP A 94 -7.14 19.47 3.42
CA ASP A 94 -6.02 19.63 4.36
C ASP A 94 -5.53 18.24 4.81
N CYS A 95 -4.65 17.64 4.00
CA CYS A 95 -3.98 16.37 4.31
C CYS A 95 -2.50 16.63 4.54
N PHE A 96 -2.05 16.50 5.80
CA PHE A 96 -0.69 16.87 6.20
C PHE A 96 0.29 15.71 6.27
N GLY A 97 -0.15 14.47 6.00
CA GLY A 97 0.78 13.36 6.06
C GLY A 97 0.26 12.03 5.55
N TYR A 98 1.23 11.16 5.28
CA TYR A 98 1.04 9.83 4.72
C TYR A 98 2.05 8.86 5.31
N ALA A 99 1.58 7.70 5.77
CA ALA A 99 2.43 6.62 6.22
C ALA A 99 2.15 5.32 5.44
N TRP A 100 3.23 4.67 5.03
CA TRP A 100 3.16 3.35 4.41
C TRP A 100 3.01 2.26 5.46
N TRP A 101 2.07 1.33 5.22
CA TRP A 101 1.89 0.16 6.06
C TRP A 101 3.05 -0.82 5.95
N GLY A 102 3.72 -1.11 7.07
CA GLY A 102 4.77 -2.10 7.13
C GLY A 102 5.98 -1.78 6.24
N PRO A 103 6.72 -0.66 6.44
CA PRO A 103 7.84 -0.26 5.56
C PRO A 103 8.99 -1.28 5.54
N ILE A 104 9.09 -2.12 6.55
CA ILE A 104 9.91 -3.34 6.59
C ILE A 104 8.95 -4.52 6.57
N ASP A 105 9.28 -5.59 5.83
CA ASP A 105 8.42 -6.78 5.78
C ASP A 105 8.16 -7.34 7.18
N ILE A 106 6.89 -7.55 7.47
CA ILE A 106 6.37 -8.11 8.73
C ILE A 106 5.41 -9.25 8.43
N ILE A 107 5.15 -10.07 9.43
CA ILE A 107 4.10 -11.09 9.37
C ILE A 107 2.74 -10.39 9.22
N SER A 108 1.93 -10.85 8.28
CA SER A 108 0.57 -10.35 8.09
C SER A 108 -0.30 -10.60 9.32
N ALA A 109 -0.85 -9.55 9.91
CA ALA A 109 -1.77 -9.67 11.04
C ALA A 109 -3.06 -10.41 10.68
N GLY A 110 -3.53 -10.27 9.43
CA GLY A 110 -4.78 -10.90 8.99
C GLY A 110 -4.62 -12.36 8.57
N THR A 111 -3.45 -12.79 8.09
CA THR A 111 -3.26 -14.14 7.53
C THR A 111 -2.19 -14.97 8.23
N GLY A 112 -1.37 -14.36 9.10
CA GLY A 112 -0.22 -15.01 9.75
C GLY A 112 0.92 -15.36 8.79
N GLU A 113 0.92 -14.80 7.58
CA GLU A 113 1.87 -15.14 6.52
C GLU A 113 2.99 -14.12 6.41
N MET A 114 4.23 -14.57 6.35
CA MET A 114 5.40 -13.75 6.03
C MET A 114 5.53 -13.52 4.52
N LYS A 115 5.06 -14.44 3.69
CA LYS A 115 5.09 -14.31 2.21
C LYS A 115 4.25 -13.14 1.69
N LYS A 116 3.27 -12.65 2.47
CA LYS A 116 2.51 -11.44 2.17
C LYS A 116 3.35 -10.21 2.50
N ARG A 117 4.20 -9.82 1.56
CA ARG A 117 5.20 -8.78 1.72
C ARG A 117 4.61 -7.39 1.52
N TYR A 118 4.85 -6.49 2.48
CA TYR A 118 4.33 -5.12 2.46
C TYR A 118 5.40 -4.07 2.16
N GLY A 119 6.62 -4.33 2.63
CA GLY A 119 7.62 -3.30 2.85
C GLY A 119 8.47 -2.93 1.63
N PHE A 120 9.27 -1.92 1.85
CA PHE A 120 10.37 -1.50 0.97
C PHE A 120 11.69 -2.22 1.32
N VAL A 121 11.70 -2.91 2.45
CA VAL A 121 12.82 -3.72 2.92
C VAL A 121 12.36 -5.16 3.06
N TYR A 122 12.95 -6.03 2.26
CA TYR A 122 12.73 -7.48 2.32
C TYR A 122 13.39 -8.06 3.57
N VAL A 123 12.68 -8.93 4.27
CA VAL A 123 13.21 -9.70 5.40
C VAL A 123 13.28 -11.17 4.97
N ASP A 124 14.47 -11.77 5.04
CA ASP A 124 14.71 -13.16 4.64
C ASP A 124 14.19 -14.14 5.69
N LEU A 125 12.86 -14.30 5.71
CA LEU A 125 12.12 -15.29 6.49
C LEU A 125 10.95 -15.82 5.66
N ASP A 126 10.60 -17.08 5.84
CA ASP A 126 9.39 -17.70 5.29
C ASP A 126 8.25 -17.75 6.32
N ASP A 127 7.12 -18.36 5.94
CA ASP A 127 5.93 -18.50 6.80
C ASP A 127 6.14 -19.42 8.01
N GLN A 128 7.19 -20.25 8.02
CA GLN A 128 7.59 -21.15 9.10
C GLN A 128 8.69 -20.55 9.98
N GLY A 129 9.15 -19.34 9.65
CA GLY A 129 10.25 -18.68 10.36
C GLY A 129 11.65 -19.15 9.95
N HIS A 130 11.76 -19.91 8.86
CA HIS A 130 13.07 -20.28 8.31
C HIS A 130 13.63 -19.13 7.49
N GLY A 131 14.95 -18.98 7.52
CA GLY A 131 15.69 -17.94 6.81
C GLY A 131 16.78 -17.34 7.68
N THR A 132 17.43 -16.31 7.20
CA THR A 132 18.56 -15.67 7.90
C THR A 132 18.17 -14.45 8.72
N GLY A 133 16.95 -13.92 8.54
CA GLY A 133 16.51 -12.65 9.08
C GLY A 133 17.22 -11.43 8.51
N LYS A 134 18.09 -11.62 7.50
CA LYS A 134 18.78 -10.50 6.83
C LYS A 134 17.77 -9.60 6.13
N ARG A 135 18.10 -8.31 6.06
CA ARG A 135 17.30 -7.27 5.45
C ARG A 135 17.95 -6.81 4.15
N TYR A 136 17.13 -6.68 3.10
CA TYR A 136 17.57 -6.25 1.77
C TYR A 136 16.65 -5.13 1.29
N LYS A 137 17.24 -4.03 0.81
CA LYS A 137 16.46 -2.98 0.16
C LYS A 137 15.85 -3.51 -1.12
N LYS A 138 14.54 -3.27 -1.31
CA LYS A 138 13.86 -3.50 -2.58
C LYS A 138 14.05 -2.30 -3.50
N LYS A 139 13.76 -2.43 -4.78
CA LYS A 139 13.81 -1.34 -5.76
C LYS A 139 12.95 -0.14 -5.34
N SER A 140 11.79 -0.40 -4.77
CA SER A 140 10.87 0.60 -4.25
C SER A 140 11.43 1.43 -3.10
N PHE A 141 12.46 0.96 -2.38
CA PHE A 141 13.06 1.69 -1.26
C PHE A 141 13.60 3.06 -1.70
N GLU A 142 14.37 3.11 -2.78
CA GLU A 142 14.96 4.36 -3.26
C GLU A 142 13.89 5.31 -3.84
N VAL A 143 12.81 4.76 -4.41
CA VAL A 143 11.67 5.56 -4.89
C VAL A 143 10.93 6.19 -3.73
N TYR A 144 10.63 5.43 -2.66
CA TYR A 144 9.95 5.99 -1.48
C TYR A 144 10.81 7.03 -0.76
N LYS A 145 12.11 6.77 -0.65
CA LYS A 145 13.06 7.77 -0.13
C LYS A 145 12.98 9.07 -0.93
N LYS A 146 13.00 8.99 -2.26
CA LYS A 146 12.90 10.18 -3.12
C LYS A 146 11.58 10.92 -2.94
N ILE A 147 10.46 10.19 -2.81
CA ILE A 147 9.14 10.79 -2.54
C ILE A 147 9.17 11.61 -1.24
N ILE A 148 9.79 11.07 -0.19
CA ILE A 148 9.95 11.78 1.09
C ILE A 148 10.83 13.03 0.92
N GLU A 149 11.97 12.89 0.26
CA GLU A 149 12.93 13.99 0.06
C GLU A 149 12.37 15.13 -0.78
N THR A 150 11.45 14.83 -1.69
CA THR A 150 10.84 15.81 -2.60
C THR A 150 9.43 16.23 -2.20
N ASN A 151 8.96 15.79 -1.03
CA ASN A 151 7.58 16.03 -0.57
C ASN A 151 6.52 15.64 -1.62
N GLY A 152 6.70 14.46 -2.23
CA GLY A 152 5.76 13.91 -3.20
C GLY A 152 5.98 14.33 -4.66
N GLU A 153 6.98 15.14 -4.95
CA GLU A 153 7.36 15.49 -6.33
C GLU A 153 8.16 14.34 -6.97
N ILE A 154 7.52 13.63 -7.95
CA ILE A 154 8.08 12.46 -8.65
C ILE A 154 7.71 12.46 -10.13
#